data_9eec8be5af7069943abdc12080bf7824
#
_entry.id   9eec8be5af7069943abdc12080bf7824
#
_cell.length_a   1.000
_cell.length_b   1.000
_cell.length_c   1.000
_cell.angle_alpha   90.00
_cell.angle_beta   90.00
_cell.angle_gamma   90.00
#
_symmetry.space_group_name_H-M   'P 1'
#
loop_
_entity.id
_entity.type
_entity.pdbx_description
1 polymer ?
#
loop_
_entity_poly.entity_id
_entity_poly.type
_entity_poly.pdbx_seq_one_letter_code
_entity_poly.pdbx_strand_id
1 'polypeptide(L)'
;VAEKFDAVDVIRTKRDKGKLSKGQIDWIIDAYTRGVVGDDQMAALNMAIFLNGMDREEIVQWTQAMIDSGETMSFASLSRPTTDKHSTGGVGDKITLPLAPLVASYGVAVPQLSGRGLGHTGGTLDKLEAIPGWEADIDNARMMKILEDPGCVVCAAGAGLAPADKKIYALRDITATVDCIPLIASSIMSKKIAEGTANLVLDVKVGSGAFMKELDQARELARTMVDLGRDAGTNMVALLTDMSVPLGRTIGNALEVRESVEVLAGGGPSDVIELTCALATEMLELAGVHDPDVHEALADGRAMDSWKKMIRAQGGDPDAALPTARHTHEITADRDGYLTEMDALALGVASWRLGAGRARKEDPVQLGAGIEIHAGLGEKVTKGQKLFTLHTDDEDRFDRALESLEPGVKIGDEAPAPRTSAILDRIS
;
A
#
# COMPACT_ATOMS: atom_id res chain seq x y z
N VAL A 1 -23.81 -18.32 28.33
CA VAL A 1 -24.92 -17.77 27.57
C VAL A 1 -24.97 -18.53 26.27
N ALA A 2 -26.18 -19.00 25.87
CA ALA A 2 -26.33 -19.69 24.59
C ALA A 2 -26.08 -18.72 23.44
N GLU A 3 -25.31 -19.15 22.44
CA GLU A 3 -25.06 -18.35 21.24
C GLU A 3 -26.35 -18.24 20.42
N LYS A 4 -26.52 -17.11 19.73
CA LYS A 4 -27.75 -16.81 18.97
C LYS A 4 -27.81 -17.55 17.63
N PHE A 5 -26.65 -17.88 17.05
CA PHE A 5 -26.49 -18.57 15.78
C PHE A 5 -25.42 -19.65 15.90
N ASP A 6 -25.39 -20.56 14.93
CA ASP A 6 -24.34 -21.56 14.76
C ASP A 6 -23.48 -21.27 13.53
N ALA A 7 -22.17 -21.38 13.65
CA ALA A 7 -21.24 -21.15 12.56
C ALA A 7 -21.55 -22.02 11.33
N VAL A 8 -21.92 -23.29 11.56
CA VAL A 8 -22.26 -24.22 10.47
C VAL A 8 -23.47 -23.73 9.65
N ASP A 9 -24.45 -23.14 10.29
CA ASP A 9 -25.64 -22.61 9.60
C ASP A 9 -25.33 -21.34 8.80
N VAL A 10 -24.47 -20.46 9.34
CA VAL A 10 -23.97 -19.28 8.62
C VAL A 10 -23.16 -19.70 7.38
N ILE A 11 -22.24 -20.66 7.55
CA ILE A 11 -21.43 -21.21 6.44
C ILE A 11 -22.35 -21.84 5.38
N ARG A 12 -23.33 -22.67 5.79
CA ARG A 12 -24.27 -23.33 4.90
C ARG A 12 -25.09 -22.32 4.09
N THR A 13 -25.56 -21.26 4.74
CA THR A 13 -26.28 -20.17 4.05
C THR A 13 -25.46 -19.63 2.89
N LYS A 14 -24.21 -19.30 3.11
CA LYS A 14 -23.34 -18.71 2.07
C LYS A 14 -22.87 -19.74 1.04
N ARG A 15 -22.53 -20.96 1.50
CA ARG A 15 -22.19 -22.08 0.61
C ARG A 15 -23.27 -22.35 -0.41
N ASP A 16 -24.52 -22.31 0.01
CA ASP A 16 -25.70 -22.60 -0.84
C ASP A 16 -26.22 -21.33 -1.57
N LYS A 17 -25.35 -20.29 -1.70
CA LYS A 17 -25.62 -19.02 -2.41
C LYS A 17 -26.71 -18.17 -1.77
N GLY A 18 -27.02 -18.39 -0.50
CA GLY A 18 -27.94 -17.54 0.26
C GLY A 18 -27.28 -16.21 0.68
N LYS A 19 -28.13 -15.25 1.04
CA LYS A 19 -27.74 -13.98 1.62
C LYS A 19 -27.64 -14.10 3.13
N LEU A 20 -26.54 -13.63 3.70
CA LEU A 20 -26.37 -13.54 5.16
C LEU A 20 -27.22 -12.39 5.69
N SER A 21 -27.98 -12.64 6.73
CA SER A 21 -28.66 -11.58 7.45
C SER A 21 -27.70 -10.72 8.27
N LYS A 22 -28.07 -9.46 8.57
CA LYS A 22 -27.33 -8.59 9.45
C LYS A 22 -26.96 -9.30 10.78
N GLY A 23 -27.91 -9.98 11.39
CA GLY A 23 -27.68 -10.68 12.65
C GLY A 23 -26.68 -11.83 12.55
N GLN A 24 -26.65 -12.56 11.43
CA GLN A 24 -25.63 -13.59 11.17
C GLN A 24 -24.25 -12.98 11.00
N ILE A 25 -24.14 -11.87 10.27
CA ILE A 25 -22.86 -11.16 10.06
C ILE A 25 -22.32 -10.61 11.38
N ASP A 26 -23.13 -9.87 12.13
CA ASP A 26 -22.73 -9.29 13.41
C ASP A 26 -22.26 -10.39 14.38
N TRP A 27 -23.02 -11.47 14.45
CA TRP A 27 -22.69 -12.59 15.36
C TRP A 27 -21.41 -13.30 14.92
N ILE A 28 -21.24 -13.66 13.64
CA ILE A 28 -20.06 -14.45 13.21
C ILE A 28 -18.75 -13.66 13.37
N ILE A 29 -18.75 -12.37 13.12
CA ILE A 29 -17.59 -11.49 13.30
C ILE A 29 -17.25 -11.36 14.79
N ASP A 30 -18.23 -11.10 15.65
CA ASP A 30 -18.04 -11.03 17.10
C ASP A 30 -17.59 -12.37 17.68
N ALA A 31 -18.27 -13.47 17.35
CA ALA A 31 -17.95 -14.81 17.84
C ALA A 31 -16.55 -15.28 17.39
N TYR A 32 -16.13 -14.94 16.17
CA TYR A 32 -14.77 -15.21 15.70
C TYR A 32 -13.74 -14.37 16.44
N THR A 33 -14.02 -13.10 16.68
CA THR A 33 -13.14 -12.19 17.42
C THR A 33 -12.93 -12.69 18.86
N ARG A 34 -13.98 -13.15 19.52
CA ARG A 34 -13.96 -13.74 20.87
C ARG A 34 -13.36 -15.16 20.92
N GLY A 35 -13.13 -15.81 19.78
CA GLY A 35 -12.61 -17.19 19.72
C GLY A 35 -13.66 -18.29 19.95
N VAL A 36 -14.95 -17.97 19.87
CA VAL A 36 -16.05 -18.93 19.91
C VAL A 36 -16.17 -19.70 18.58
N VAL A 37 -15.98 -18.98 17.46
CA VAL A 37 -15.86 -19.56 16.12
C VAL A 37 -14.38 -19.84 15.85
N GLY A 38 -14.06 -21.05 15.37
CA GLY A 38 -12.71 -21.48 15.08
C GLY A 38 -12.19 -20.99 13.71
N ASP A 39 -10.87 -21.05 13.53
CA ASP A 39 -10.22 -20.66 12.26
C ASP A 39 -10.67 -21.56 11.09
N ASP A 40 -10.91 -22.82 11.33
CA ASP A 40 -11.44 -23.78 10.34
C ASP A 40 -12.84 -23.38 9.85
N GLN A 41 -13.71 -22.94 10.75
CA GLN A 41 -15.05 -22.47 10.41
C GLN A 41 -15.01 -21.14 9.65
N MET A 42 -14.18 -20.18 10.12
CA MET A 42 -14.04 -18.90 9.42
C MET A 42 -13.35 -19.06 8.06
N ALA A 43 -12.41 -19.99 7.91
CA ALA A 43 -11.80 -20.31 6.62
C ALA A 43 -12.83 -20.87 5.63
N ALA A 44 -13.71 -21.77 6.10
CA ALA A 44 -14.82 -22.29 5.28
C ALA A 44 -15.78 -21.18 4.85
N LEU A 45 -16.12 -20.24 5.74
CA LEU A 45 -16.96 -19.09 5.41
C LEU A 45 -16.27 -18.15 4.42
N ASN A 46 -15.00 -17.82 4.62
CA ASN A 46 -14.24 -16.99 3.69
C ASN A 46 -14.18 -17.62 2.29
N MET A 47 -14.00 -18.92 2.18
CA MET A 47 -14.02 -19.63 0.91
C MET A 47 -15.42 -19.62 0.28
N ALA A 48 -16.49 -19.79 1.08
CA ALA A 48 -17.85 -19.68 0.58
C ALA A 48 -18.17 -18.28 0.05
N ILE A 49 -17.68 -17.23 0.71
CA ILE A 49 -17.77 -15.83 0.23
C ILE A 49 -16.94 -15.64 -1.04
N PHE A 50 -15.72 -16.16 -1.08
CA PHE A 50 -14.85 -16.09 -2.26
C PHE A 50 -15.53 -16.65 -3.52
N LEU A 51 -16.18 -17.80 -3.39
CA LEU A 51 -16.82 -18.50 -4.51
C LEU A 51 -18.19 -17.93 -4.91
N ASN A 52 -18.94 -17.37 -3.96
CA ASN A 52 -20.33 -16.95 -4.17
C ASN A 52 -20.56 -15.44 -4.05
N GLY A 53 -19.54 -14.67 -3.64
CA GLY A 53 -19.63 -13.22 -3.45
C GLY A 53 -20.47 -12.79 -2.24
N MET A 54 -20.60 -11.49 -2.08
CA MET A 54 -21.52 -10.81 -1.17
C MET A 54 -22.24 -9.69 -1.94
N ASP A 55 -23.50 -9.44 -1.63
CA ASP A 55 -24.17 -8.26 -2.15
C ASP A 55 -23.75 -6.98 -1.38
N ARG A 56 -24.19 -5.81 -1.87
CA ARG A 56 -23.82 -4.52 -1.26
C ARG A 56 -24.20 -4.44 0.23
N GLU A 57 -25.37 -4.92 0.61
CA GLU A 57 -25.83 -4.85 2.00
C GLU A 57 -25.00 -5.76 2.90
N GLU A 58 -24.62 -6.95 2.42
CA GLU A 58 -23.71 -7.85 3.13
C GLU A 58 -22.33 -7.19 3.32
N ILE A 59 -21.77 -6.55 2.27
CA ILE A 59 -20.46 -5.89 2.33
C ILE A 59 -20.48 -4.75 3.35
N VAL A 60 -21.49 -3.89 3.31
CA VAL A 60 -21.69 -2.78 4.27
C VAL A 60 -21.73 -3.32 5.70
N GLN A 61 -22.56 -4.35 5.92
CA GLN A 61 -22.74 -4.91 7.26
C GLN A 61 -21.47 -5.64 7.76
N TRP A 62 -20.77 -6.37 6.88
CA TRP A 62 -19.50 -7.02 7.20
C TRP A 62 -18.44 -5.99 7.59
N THR A 63 -18.36 -4.90 6.84
CA THR A 63 -17.46 -3.78 7.13
C THR A 63 -17.78 -3.15 8.49
N GLN A 64 -19.08 -2.87 8.74
CA GLN A 64 -19.53 -2.28 10.00
C GLN A 64 -19.24 -3.19 11.20
N ALA A 65 -19.50 -4.49 11.08
CA ALA A 65 -19.22 -5.46 12.15
C ALA A 65 -17.71 -5.53 12.49
N MET A 66 -16.84 -5.38 11.48
CA MET A 66 -15.40 -5.30 11.72
C MET A 66 -14.99 -3.98 12.40
N ILE A 67 -15.60 -2.85 12.05
CA ILE A 67 -15.39 -1.57 12.74
C ILE A 67 -15.82 -1.70 14.20
N ASP A 68 -17.02 -2.21 14.45
CA ASP A 68 -17.62 -2.37 15.78
C ASP A 68 -16.86 -3.36 16.68
N SER A 69 -16.00 -4.19 16.11
CA SER A 69 -15.14 -5.12 16.86
C SER A 69 -14.05 -4.42 17.66
N GLY A 70 -13.78 -3.14 17.40
CA GLY A 70 -12.66 -2.41 17.99
C GLY A 70 -12.97 -0.95 18.32
N GLU A 71 -11.91 -0.17 18.41
CA GLU A 71 -11.95 1.24 18.69
C GLU A 71 -12.03 2.05 17.40
N THR A 72 -12.59 3.24 17.48
CA THR A 72 -12.54 4.26 16.43
C THR A 72 -11.75 5.46 16.90
N MET A 73 -11.01 6.09 15.99
CA MET A 73 -10.25 7.29 16.26
C MET A 73 -11.07 8.54 15.92
N SER A 74 -10.69 9.68 16.50
CA SER A 74 -11.30 10.96 16.19
C SER A 74 -10.23 12.05 16.14
N PHE A 75 -10.25 12.83 15.09
CA PHE A 75 -9.38 13.98 14.87
C PHE A 75 -10.11 15.32 15.05
N ALA A 76 -11.30 15.32 15.68
CA ALA A 76 -12.14 16.52 15.85
C ALA A 76 -11.47 17.63 16.68
N SER A 77 -10.43 17.30 17.46
CA SER A 77 -9.66 18.29 18.24
C SER A 77 -8.53 18.95 17.47
N LEU A 78 -8.20 18.48 16.25
CA LEU A 78 -7.18 19.12 15.43
C LEU A 78 -7.68 20.44 14.86
N SER A 79 -6.76 21.40 14.76
CA SER A 79 -7.02 22.70 14.13
C SER A 79 -7.01 22.64 12.59
N ARG A 80 -6.64 21.49 12.02
CA ARG A 80 -6.44 21.27 10.58
C ARG A 80 -7.45 20.26 10.03
N PRO A 81 -7.91 20.42 8.78
CA PRO A 81 -8.67 19.36 8.11
C PRO A 81 -7.81 18.12 7.94
N THR A 82 -8.42 16.94 7.98
CA THR A 82 -7.72 15.66 7.83
C THR A 82 -7.97 15.06 6.46
N THR A 83 -6.93 14.51 5.86
CA THR A 83 -7.02 13.68 4.66
C THR A 83 -6.03 12.53 4.75
N ASP A 84 -6.37 11.41 4.18
CA ASP A 84 -5.47 10.25 4.13
C ASP A 84 -5.47 9.59 2.75
N LYS A 85 -4.54 8.71 2.52
CA LYS A 85 -4.41 7.93 1.29
C LYS A 85 -4.20 6.47 1.63
N HIS A 86 -4.85 5.59 0.88
CA HIS A 86 -4.60 4.16 0.96
C HIS A 86 -4.23 3.59 -0.42
N SER A 87 -3.12 2.87 -0.49
CA SER A 87 -2.73 2.08 -1.65
C SER A 87 -3.10 0.62 -1.46
N THR A 88 -3.57 -0.04 -2.52
CA THR A 88 -3.78 -1.49 -2.51
C THR A 88 -2.47 -2.29 -2.54
N GLY A 89 -1.33 -1.60 -2.62
CA GLY A 89 0.01 -2.18 -2.59
C GLY A 89 0.58 -2.49 -3.97
N GLY A 90 1.88 -2.36 -4.08
CA GLY A 90 2.59 -2.57 -5.33
C GLY A 90 4.10 -2.67 -5.16
N VAL A 91 4.80 -2.73 -6.28
CA VAL A 91 6.25 -2.88 -6.38
C VAL A 91 6.89 -1.51 -6.61
N GLY A 92 7.82 -1.11 -5.74
CA GLY A 92 8.40 0.22 -5.76
C GLY A 92 7.41 1.33 -5.33
N ASP A 93 6.30 0.96 -4.68
CA ASP A 93 5.28 1.90 -4.22
C ASP A 93 5.76 2.66 -2.97
N LYS A 94 6.54 3.69 -3.22
CA LYS A 94 7.10 4.63 -2.23
C LYS A 94 6.25 5.89 -2.05
N ILE A 95 5.13 5.98 -2.75
CA ILE A 95 4.36 7.23 -2.91
C ILE A 95 3.98 7.90 -1.58
N THR A 96 3.64 7.12 -0.56
CA THR A 96 3.31 7.68 0.77
C THR A 96 4.42 8.56 1.34
N LEU A 97 5.70 8.24 1.07
CA LEU A 97 6.84 8.96 1.64
C LEU A 97 6.92 10.42 1.17
N PRO A 98 6.89 10.72 -0.14
CA PRO A 98 6.85 12.10 -0.59
C PRO A 98 5.44 12.74 -0.47
N LEU A 99 4.37 11.96 -0.54
CA LEU A 99 2.99 12.43 -0.56
C LEU A 99 2.56 13.06 0.77
N ALA A 100 2.76 12.35 1.89
CA ALA A 100 2.30 12.82 3.19
C ALA A 100 2.89 14.20 3.58
N PRO A 101 4.22 14.42 3.48
CA PRO A 101 4.79 15.74 3.77
C PRO A 101 4.42 16.81 2.72
N LEU A 102 4.23 16.43 1.45
CA LEU A 102 3.76 17.37 0.43
C LEU A 102 2.37 17.91 0.77
N VAL A 103 1.43 17.04 1.09
CA VAL A 103 0.06 17.44 1.49
C VAL A 103 0.08 18.25 2.80
N ALA A 104 0.87 17.82 3.79
CA ALA A 104 1.00 18.52 5.07
C ALA A 104 1.54 19.95 4.92
N SER A 105 2.37 20.21 3.89
CA SER A 105 2.93 21.55 3.62
C SER A 105 1.86 22.60 3.26
N TYR A 106 0.64 22.15 2.94
CA TYR A 106 -0.54 22.99 2.70
C TYR A 106 -1.41 23.23 3.93
N GLY A 107 -0.99 22.79 5.11
CA GLY A 107 -1.76 22.97 6.34
C GLY A 107 -2.84 21.91 6.58
N VAL A 108 -2.82 20.83 5.85
CA VAL A 108 -3.72 19.68 5.99
C VAL A 108 -3.06 18.61 6.86
N ALA A 109 -3.79 17.97 7.75
CA ALA A 109 -3.27 16.88 8.58
C ALA A 109 -3.40 15.53 7.87
N VAL A 110 -2.30 14.76 7.85
CA VAL A 110 -2.21 13.44 7.21
C VAL A 110 -1.86 12.36 8.25
N PRO A 111 -2.84 11.72 8.88
CA PRO A 111 -2.63 10.62 9.84
C PRO A 111 -2.50 9.29 9.10
N GLN A 112 -1.36 9.06 8.45
CA GLN A 112 -1.14 7.89 7.62
C GLN A 112 -0.84 6.64 8.45
N LEU A 113 -1.86 5.80 8.69
CA LEU A 113 -1.65 4.47 9.25
C LEU A 113 -1.18 3.51 8.15
N SER A 114 -0.08 2.84 8.40
CA SER A 114 0.61 2.01 7.41
C SER A 114 0.99 0.64 7.98
N GLY A 115 1.39 -0.26 7.09
CA GLY A 115 1.80 -1.61 7.42
C GLY A 115 3.23 -1.94 6.99
N ARG A 116 3.72 -3.09 7.49
CA ARG A 116 4.91 -3.76 7.00
C ARG A 116 4.58 -4.59 5.77
N GLY A 117 5.56 -4.78 4.89
CA GLY A 117 5.42 -5.58 3.68
C GLY A 117 5.44 -7.09 3.95
N LEU A 118 4.84 -7.83 3.03
CA LEU A 118 4.90 -9.28 2.99
C LEU A 118 5.02 -9.73 1.53
N GLY A 119 5.89 -10.72 1.26
CA GLY A 119 6.15 -11.20 -0.09
C GLY A 119 6.79 -10.13 -0.98
N HIS A 120 6.25 -9.97 -2.18
CA HIS A 120 6.78 -9.10 -3.23
C HIS A 120 6.40 -7.60 -3.09
N THR A 121 5.47 -7.28 -2.20
CA THR A 121 5.07 -5.89 -1.94
C THR A 121 5.86 -5.30 -0.78
N GLY A 122 6.49 -4.15 -0.97
CA GLY A 122 7.21 -3.45 0.09
C GLY A 122 6.28 -2.74 1.07
N GLY A 123 6.60 -2.79 2.38
CA GLY A 123 5.85 -2.07 3.40
C GLY A 123 6.36 -0.65 3.61
N THR A 124 5.45 0.30 3.80
CA THR A 124 5.82 1.69 4.06
C THR A 124 6.63 1.83 5.36
N LEU A 125 6.27 1.08 6.41
CA LEU A 125 7.00 1.11 7.68
C LEU A 125 8.41 0.54 7.53
N ASP A 126 8.60 -0.55 6.78
CA ASP A 126 9.92 -1.14 6.53
C ASP A 126 10.87 -0.16 5.85
N LYS A 127 10.35 0.67 4.94
CA LYS A 127 11.12 1.71 4.27
C LYS A 127 11.58 2.78 5.26
N LEU A 128 10.66 3.30 6.07
CA LEU A 128 10.96 4.34 7.06
C LEU A 128 11.86 3.82 8.20
N GLU A 129 11.76 2.54 8.57
CA GLU A 129 12.66 1.88 9.53
C GLU A 129 14.12 1.81 9.04
N ALA A 130 14.38 2.04 7.75
CA ALA A 130 15.75 2.23 7.24
C ALA A 130 16.37 3.57 7.69
N ILE A 131 15.58 4.53 8.15
CA ILE A 131 16.08 5.81 8.68
C ILE A 131 16.48 5.61 10.14
N PRO A 132 17.76 5.85 10.51
CA PRO A 132 18.22 5.64 11.87
C PRO A 132 17.39 6.39 12.91
N GLY A 133 16.95 5.66 13.95
CA GLY A 133 16.18 6.19 15.07
C GLY A 133 14.69 6.42 14.83
N TRP A 134 14.19 6.23 13.60
CA TRP A 134 12.77 6.41 13.31
C TRP A 134 11.90 5.34 13.98
N GLU A 135 10.75 5.76 14.54
CA GLU A 135 9.83 4.92 15.29
C GLU A 135 8.47 4.81 14.58
N ALA A 136 8.03 3.57 14.30
CA ALA A 136 6.71 3.26 13.75
C ALA A 136 5.61 3.28 14.81
N ASP A 137 5.93 2.84 16.03
CA ASP A 137 4.97 2.67 17.11
C ASP A 137 4.96 3.95 17.97
N ILE A 138 3.94 4.76 17.82
CA ILE A 138 3.72 5.99 18.57
C ILE A 138 2.34 5.97 19.23
N ASP A 139 2.22 6.55 20.41
CA ASP A 139 0.94 6.66 21.08
C ASP A 139 0.05 7.77 20.48
N ASN A 140 -1.25 7.71 20.77
CA ASN A 140 -2.23 8.65 20.23
C ASN A 140 -1.92 10.12 20.64
N ALA A 141 -1.40 10.36 21.84
CA ALA A 141 -1.10 11.71 22.28
C ALA A 141 0.07 12.32 21.51
N ARG A 142 1.13 11.53 21.24
CA ARG A 142 2.25 11.94 20.41
C ARG A 142 1.81 12.13 18.95
N MET A 143 0.99 11.21 18.42
CA MET A 143 0.43 11.33 17.08
C MET A 143 -0.36 12.64 16.90
N MET A 144 -1.26 12.98 17.82
CA MET A 144 -2.02 14.22 17.76
C MET A 144 -1.13 15.46 17.76
N LYS A 145 -0.05 15.49 18.54
CA LYS A 145 0.93 16.59 18.52
C LYS A 145 1.65 16.72 17.16
N ILE A 146 2.05 15.60 16.57
CA ILE A 146 2.71 15.57 15.25
C ILE A 146 1.75 16.03 14.15
N LEU A 147 0.46 15.69 14.27
CA LEU A 147 -0.56 16.14 13.32
C LEU A 147 -0.85 17.65 13.42
N GLU A 148 -0.65 18.27 14.58
CA GLU A 148 -0.69 19.73 14.69
C GLU A 148 0.56 20.40 14.09
N ASP A 149 1.76 19.85 14.32
CA ASP A 149 3.02 20.29 13.71
C ASP A 149 4.01 19.12 13.69
N PRO A 150 4.46 18.68 12.52
CA PRO A 150 4.44 19.26 11.16
C PRO A 150 3.17 19.03 10.33
N GLY A 151 2.20 18.26 10.80
CA GLY A 151 0.96 18.01 10.07
C GLY A 151 0.87 16.64 9.41
N CYS A 152 1.90 15.82 9.44
CA CYS A 152 1.84 14.45 8.93
C CYS A 152 2.57 13.48 9.83
N VAL A 153 2.07 12.27 9.87
CA VAL A 153 2.65 11.13 10.59
C VAL A 153 2.45 9.87 9.78
N VAL A 154 3.46 9.00 9.76
CA VAL A 154 3.33 7.65 9.21
C VAL A 154 3.63 6.67 10.33
N CYS A 155 2.66 5.88 10.76
CA CYS A 155 2.83 4.99 11.91
C CYS A 155 2.06 3.68 11.75
N ALA A 156 2.35 2.72 12.62
CA ALA A 156 1.61 1.48 12.68
C ALA A 156 0.19 1.71 13.24
N ALA A 157 -0.78 0.97 12.71
CA ALA A 157 -2.12 0.96 13.27
C ALA A 157 -2.10 0.35 14.69
N GLY A 158 -2.76 1.02 15.64
CA GLY A 158 -2.94 0.50 16.99
C GLY A 158 -3.67 -0.85 17.01
N ALA A 159 -3.41 -1.65 18.04
CA ALA A 159 -3.99 -3.00 18.17
C ALA A 159 -5.53 -3.00 18.29
N GLY A 160 -6.11 -1.88 18.73
CA GLY A 160 -7.55 -1.72 18.92
C GLY A 160 -8.33 -1.40 17.65
N LEU A 161 -7.66 -1.07 16.55
CA LEU A 161 -8.33 -0.68 15.30
C LEU A 161 -8.75 -1.94 14.52
N ALA A 162 -10.07 -2.14 14.32
CA ALA A 162 -10.67 -3.27 13.59
C ALA A 162 -10.00 -4.64 13.87
N PRO A 163 -9.93 -5.11 15.13
CA PRO A 163 -9.21 -6.35 15.48
C PRO A 163 -9.77 -7.59 14.78
N ALA A 164 -11.06 -7.63 14.46
CA ALA A 164 -11.66 -8.69 13.66
C ALA A 164 -11.01 -8.79 12.28
N ASP A 165 -10.78 -7.66 11.60
CA ASP A 165 -10.13 -7.66 10.29
C ASP A 165 -8.70 -8.20 10.37
N LYS A 166 -7.93 -7.80 11.38
CA LYS A 166 -6.56 -8.28 11.56
C LYS A 166 -6.50 -9.82 11.63
N LYS A 167 -7.46 -10.42 12.36
CA LYS A 167 -7.55 -11.88 12.53
C LYS A 167 -8.03 -12.55 11.24
N ILE A 168 -9.07 -12.00 10.60
CA ILE A 168 -9.64 -12.53 9.34
C ILE A 168 -8.60 -12.43 8.21
N TYR A 169 -7.90 -11.31 8.07
CA TYR A 169 -6.89 -11.13 7.02
C TYR A 169 -5.74 -12.11 7.16
N ALA A 170 -5.23 -12.33 8.39
CA ALA A 170 -4.18 -13.31 8.64
C ALA A 170 -4.60 -14.74 8.24
N LEU A 171 -5.88 -15.09 8.45
CA LEU A 171 -6.43 -16.38 8.02
C LEU A 171 -6.58 -16.44 6.49
N ARG A 172 -7.04 -15.36 5.85
CA ARG A 172 -7.20 -15.29 4.39
C ARG A 172 -5.89 -15.45 3.65
N ASP A 173 -4.80 -14.90 4.21
CA ASP A 173 -3.46 -14.96 3.63
C ASP A 173 -2.97 -16.42 3.47
N ILE A 174 -3.27 -17.29 4.45
CA ILE A 174 -2.85 -18.70 4.43
C ILE A 174 -3.89 -19.65 3.81
N THR A 175 -5.07 -19.15 3.45
CA THR A 175 -6.18 -19.96 2.88
C THR A 175 -6.50 -19.61 1.42
N ALA A 176 -5.65 -18.79 0.75
CA ALA A 176 -5.82 -18.36 -0.63
C ALA A 176 -7.20 -17.69 -0.89
N THR A 177 -7.64 -16.83 0.02
CA THR A 177 -8.91 -16.08 -0.09
C THR A 177 -8.73 -14.56 -0.02
N VAL A 178 -7.49 -14.07 -0.28
CA VAL A 178 -7.21 -12.63 -0.24
C VAL A 178 -7.84 -11.90 -1.42
N ASP A 179 -7.73 -12.43 -2.64
CA ASP A 179 -8.13 -11.81 -3.91
C ASP A 179 -9.65 -11.90 -4.17
N CYS A 180 -10.43 -11.53 -3.19
CA CYS A 180 -11.90 -11.48 -3.23
C CYS A 180 -12.37 -10.03 -3.02
N ILE A 181 -12.95 -9.40 -4.04
CA ILE A 181 -13.33 -7.97 -4.02
C ILE A 181 -14.13 -7.57 -2.76
N PRO A 182 -15.24 -8.27 -2.38
CA PRO A 182 -15.97 -7.95 -1.15
C PRO A 182 -15.10 -7.94 0.10
N LEU A 183 -14.23 -8.93 0.24
CA LEU A 183 -13.37 -9.08 1.42
C LEU A 183 -12.18 -8.11 1.41
N ILE A 184 -11.64 -7.76 0.23
CA ILE A 184 -10.61 -6.70 0.11
C ILE A 184 -11.22 -5.36 0.49
N ALA A 185 -12.37 -5.00 -0.10
CA ALA A 185 -13.05 -3.74 0.17
C ALA A 185 -13.37 -3.57 1.66
N SER A 186 -13.98 -4.59 2.27
CA SER A 186 -14.32 -4.56 3.70
C SER A 186 -13.08 -4.46 4.60
N SER A 187 -12.02 -5.19 4.28
CA SER A 187 -10.76 -5.18 5.04
C SER A 187 -10.09 -3.80 5.02
N ILE A 188 -10.01 -3.17 3.86
CA ILE A 188 -9.43 -1.83 3.71
C ILE A 188 -10.31 -0.81 4.41
N MET A 189 -11.60 -0.80 4.07
CA MET A 189 -12.51 0.26 4.50
C MET A 189 -12.85 0.17 5.99
N SER A 190 -12.89 -1.01 6.60
CA SER A 190 -13.09 -1.11 8.05
C SER A 190 -12.01 -0.36 8.84
N LYS A 191 -10.74 -0.50 8.44
CA LYS A 191 -9.63 0.22 9.07
C LYS A 191 -9.68 1.72 8.78
N LYS A 192 -9.91 2.09 7.52
CA LYS A 192 -9.90 3.50 7.10
C LYS A 192 -11.07 4.30 7.66
N ILE A 193 -12.26 3.70 7.78
CA ILE A 193 -13.40 4.33 8.45
C ILE A 193 -13.15 4.42 9.97
N ALA A 194 -12.66 3.34 10.60
CA ALA A 194 -12.33 3.35 12.03
C ALA A 194 -11.21 4.34 12.39
N GLU A 195 -10.31 4.65 11.46
CA GLU A 195 -9.29 5.69 11.59
C GLU A 195 -9.88 7.10 11.70
N GLY A 196 -11.05 7.35 11.09
CA GLY A 196 -11.84 8.56 11.34
C GLY A 196 -11.38 9.81 10.59
N THR A 197 -10.62 9.68 9.49
CA THR A 197 -10.28 10.81 8.63
C THR A 197 -11.50 11.33 7.86
N ALA A 198 -11.61 12.64 7.67
CA ALA A 198 -12.73 13.24 6.95
C ALA A 198 -12.68 12.95 5.44
N ASN A 199 -11.49 12.82 4.90
CA ASN A 199 -11.24 12.65 3.48
C ASN A 199 -10.28 11.48 3.22
N LEU A 200 -10.54 10.69 2.18
CA LEU A 200 -9.71 9.55 1.82
C LEU A 200 -9.57 9.44 0.30
N VAL A 201 -8.33 9.36 -0.17
CA VAL A 201 -8.00 9.03 -1.56
C VAL A 201 -7.47 7.60 -1.64
N LEU A 202 -8.06 6.80 -2.50
CA LEU A 202 -7.62 5.43 -2.78
C LEU A 202 -6.71 5.42 -3.99
N ASP A 203 -5.60 4.71 -3.88
CA ASP A 203 -4.67 4.38 -4.96
C ASP A 203 -4.83 2.89 -5.27
N VAL A 204 -5.69 2.58 -6.24
CA VAL A 204 -6.03 1.20 -6.62
C VAL A 204 -5.11 0.74 -7.73
N LYS A 205 -4.15 -0.11 -7.37
CA LYS A 205 -3.14 -0.63 -8.28
C LYS A 205 -3.71 -1.69 -9.22
N VAL A 206 -3.31 -1.63 -10.50
CA VAL A 206 -3.74 -2.54 -11.58
C VAL A 206 -2.53 -3.05 -12.33
N GLY A 207 -2.41 -4.36 -12.52
CA GLY A 207 -1.34 -4.96 -13.30
C GLY A 207 -0.65 -6.13 -12.60
N SER A 208 0.44 -6.64 -13.17
CA SER A 208 1.11 -7.85 -12.70
C SER A 208 1.62 -7.74 -11.26
N GLY A 209 2.07 -6.57 -10.84
CA GLY A 209 2.55 -6.31 -9.48
C GLY A 209 1.46 -6.00 -8.44
N ALA A 210 0.18 -5.93 -8.84
CA ALA A 210 -0.95 -5.61 -7.99
C ALA A 210 -1.81 -6.84 -7.66
N PHE A 211 -2.77 -6.71 -6.72
CA PHE A 211 -3.80 -7.72 -6.50
C PHE A 211 -4.78 -7.79 -7.67
N MET A 212 -5.24 -6.63 -8.17
CA MET A 212 -6.11 -6.56 -9.34
C MET A 212 -5.28 -6.60 -10.61
N LYS A 213 -5.51 -7.62 -11.43
CA LYS A 213 -4.79 -7.81 -12.70
C LYS A 213 -5.46 -7.07 -13.85
N GLU A 214 -6.78 -6.96 -13.81
CA GLU A 214 -7.61 -6.40 -14.87
C GLU A 214 -8.25 -5.09 -14.43
N LEU A 215 -8.33 -4.13 -15.37
CA LEU A 215 -8.85 -2.79 -15.09
C LEU A 215 -10.32 -2.80 -14.64
N ASP A 216 -11.15 -3.67 -15.19
CA ASP A 216 -12.57 -3.74 -14.84
C ASP A 216 -12.79 -4.26 -13.42
N GLN A 217 -11.99 -5.23 -12.96
CA GLN A 217 -12.01 -5.69 -11.57
C GLN A 217 -11.55 -4.58 -10.61
N ALA A 218 -10.53 -3.84 -11.00
CA ALA A 218 -10.05 -2.70 -10.21
C ALA A 218 -11.10 -1.58 -10.11
N ARG A 219 -11.86 -1.32 -11.19
CA ARG A 219 -12.99 -0.39 -11.19
C ARG A 219 -14.10 -0.84 -10.24
N GLU A 220 -14.43 -2.12 -10.24
CA GLU A 220 -15.42 -2.70 -9.33
C GLU A 220 -14.98 -2.54 -7.88
N LEU A 221 -13.73 -2.90 -7.57
CA LEU A 221 -13.16 -2.72 -6.23
C LEU A 221 -13.17 -1.25 -5.80
N ALA A 222 -12.72 -0.35 -6.66
CA ALA A 222 -12.67 1.08 -6.37
C ALA A 222 -14.08 1.66 -6.10
N ARG A 223 -15.06 1.34 -6.92
CA ARG A 223 -16.46 1.76 -6.71
C ARG A 223 -17.02 1.22 -5.39
N THR A 224 -16.79 -0.07 -5.11
CA THR A 224 -17.23 -0.68 -3.86
C THR A 224 -16.64 0.05 -2.65
N MET A 225 -15.33 0.37 -2.65
CA MET A 225 -14.69 1.08 -1.56
C MET A 225 -15.14 2.54 -1.44
N VAL A 226 -15.29 3.26 -2.56
CA VAL A 226 -15.78 4.64 -2.58
C VAL A 226 -17.21 4.70 -2.01
N ASP A 227 -18.08 3.79 -2.42
CA ASP A 227 -19.46 3.71 -1.91
C ASP A 227 -19.48 3.42 -0.40
N LEU A 228 -18.67 2.47 0.09
CA LEU A 228 -18.56 2.17 1.53
C LEU A 228 -18.13 3.39 2.35
N GLY A 229 -17.13 4.12 1.88
CA GLY A 229 -16.64 5.30 2.58
C GLY A 229 -17.65 6.44 2.60
N ARG A 230 -18.37 6.66 1.50
CA ARG A 230 -19.45 7.66 1.41
C ARG A 230 -20.64 7.33 2.29
N ASP A 231 -21.03 6.07 2.32
CA ASP A 231 -22.12 5.60 3.21
C ASP A 231 -21.73 5.81 4.70
N ALA A 232 -20.44 5.79 5.00
CA ALA A 232 -19.90 6.10 6.33
C ALA A 232 -19.62 7.61 6.59
N GLY A 233 -19.91 8.49 5.61
CA GLY A 233 -19.72 9.94 5.73
C GLY A 233 -18.31 10.46 5.43
N THR A 234 -17.43 9.63 4.83
CA THR A 234 -16.10 10.03 4.39
C THR A 234 -16.14 10.55 2.95
N ASN A 235 -15.48 11.68 2.67
CA ASN A 235 -15.32 12.14 1.28
C ASN A 235 -14.28 11.27 0.56
N MET A 236 -14.65 10.73 -0.58
CA MET A 236 -13.89 9.68 -1.26
C MET A 236 -13.60 9.97 -2.72
N VAL A 237 -12.37 9.69 -3.13
CA VAL A 237 -11.94 9.56 -4.52
C VAL A 237 -11.01 8.35 -4.64
N ALA A 238 -11.06 7.66 -5.78
CA ALA A 238 -10.10 6.62 -6.12
C ALA A 238 -9.43 6.93 -7.46
N LEU A 239 -8.11 6.80 -7.50
CA LEU A 239 -7.32 6.74 -8.72
C LEU A 239 -6.95 5.27 -8.99
N LEU A 240 -7.17 4.81 -10.23
CA LEU A 240 -6.68 3.52 -10.69
C LEU A 240 -5.32 3.75 -11.34
N THR A 241 -4.31 3.03 -10.91
CA THR A 241 -2.93 3.30 -11.30
C THR A 241 -2.21 2.05 -11.77
N ASP A 242 -1.37 2.20 -12.79
CA ASP A 242 -0.68 1.10 -13.42
C ASP A 242 0.45 0.54 -12.54
N MET A 243 0.40 -0.78 -12.32
CA MET A 243 1.41 -1.57 -11.63
C MET A 243 1.89 -2.76 -12.47
N SER A 244 1.86 -2.62 -13.80
CA SER A 244 2.43 -3.60 -14.74
C SER A 244 3.96 -3.52 -14.75
N VAL A 245 4.50 -2.32 -14.47
CA VAL A 245 5.92 -2.05 -14.26
C VAL A 245 6.14 -1.49 -12.85
N PRO A 246 7.32 -1.65 -12.26
CA PRO A 246 7.62 -1.02 -10.97
C PRO A 246 7.50 0.50 -11.03
N LEU A 247 7.13 1.13 -9.91
CA LEU A 247 7.17 2.57 -9.76
C LEU A 247 8.59 3.06 -9.49
N GLY A 248 9.03 4.04 -10.27
CA GLY A 248 10.35 4.63 -10.17
C GLY A 248 11.48 3.73 -10.61
N ARG A 249 12.66 3.99 -10.07
CA ARG A 249 13.93 3.35 -10.43
C ARG A 249 14.52 2.51 -9.31
N THR A 250 13.81 2.36 -8.19
CA THR A 250 14.28 1.58 -7.05
C THR A 250 13.20 0.70 -6.46
N ILE A 251 13.58 -0.49 -6.02
CA ILE A 251 12.72 -1.44 -5.31
C ILE A 251 13.52 -1.94 -4.10
N GLY A 252 13.06 -1.65 -2.89
CA GLY A 252 13.73 -2.00 -1.64
C GLY A 252 13.65 -0.86 -0.62
N ASN A 253 13.92 -1.15 0.67
CA ASN A 253 13.58 -0.23 1.75
C ASN A 253 14.37 1.08 1.70
N ALA A 254 15.68 1.06 1.98
CA ALA A 254 16.53 2.25 1.96
C ALA A 254 16.66 2.87 0.55
N LEU A 255 16.64 2.04 -0.49
CA LEU A 255 16.72 2.51 -1.88
C LEU A 255 15.51 3.39 -2.22
N GLU A 256 14.30 2.96 -1.82
CA GLU A 256 13.06 3.72 -2.06
C GLU A 256 12.97 4.98 -1.20
N VAL A 257 13.54 4.99 0.02
CA VAL A 257 13.65 6.23 0.82
C VAL A 257 14.53 7.24 0.11
N ARG A 258 15.69 6.82 -0.43
CA ARG A 258 16.59 7.69 -1.18
C ARG A 258 15.88 8.34 -2.37
N GLU A 259 15.18 7.55 -3.17
CA GLU A 259 14.42 8.05 -4.34
C GLU A 259 13.28 8.99 -3.92
N SER A 260 12.61 8.71 -2.80
CA SER A 260 11.57 9.60 -2.24
C SER A 260 12.13 10.95 -1.81
N VAL A 261 13.34 10.98 -1.23
CA VAL A 261 14.04 12.22 -0.88
C VAL A 261 14.44 13.00 -2.14
N GLU A 262 14.82 12.33 -3.23
CA GLU A 262 15.07 12.98 -4.52
C GLU A 262 13.80 13.66 -5.07
N VAL A 263 12.64 13.01 -4.97
CA VAL A 263 11.35 13.60 -5.36
C VAL A 263 11.04 14.84 -4.52
N LEU A 264 11.23 14.75 -3.21
CA LEU A 264 11.02 15.89 -2.29
C LEU A 264 12.01 17.05 -2.52
N ALA A 265 13.15 16.76 -3.15
CA ALA A 265 14.13 17.77 -3.57
C ALA A 265 13.86 18.36 -4.99
N GLY A 266 12.72 18.01 -5.59
CA GLY A 266 12.31 18.49 -6.92
C GLY A 266 12.90 17.70 -8.10
N GLY A 267 13.47 16.52 -7.85
CA GLY A 267 14.02 15.58 -8.84
C GLY A 267 13.29 14.23 -8.84
N GLY A 268 13.99 13.17 -9.26
CA GLY A 268 13.48 11.80 -9.23
C GLY A 268 12.72 11.37 -10.50
N PRO A 269 12.19 10.13 -10.51
CA PRO A 269 11.49 9.56 -11.66
C PRO A 269 10.16 10.26 -11.95
N SER A 270 9.86 10.47 -13.23
CA SER A 270 8.67 11.20 -13.67
C SER A 270 7.35 10.54 -13.28
N ASP A 271 7.27 9.21 -13.27
CA ASP A 271 6.08 8.45 -12.88
C ASP A 271 5.79 8.57 -11.38
N VAL A 272 6.83 8.61 -10.54
CA VAL A 272 6.70 8.85 -9.10
C VAL A 272 6.23 10.28 -8.83
N ILE A 273 6.78 11.26 -9.55
CA ILE A 273 6.36 12.67 -9.44
C ILE A 273 4.90 12.82 -9.89
N GLU A 274 4.55 12.29 -11.06
CA GLU A 274 3.20 12.33 -11.62
C GLU A 274 2.17 11.80 -10.62
N LEU A 275 2.40 10.59 -10.12
CA LEU A 275 1.45 9.94 -9.21
C LEU A 275 1.39 10.63 -7.84
N THR A 276 2.53 11.07 -7.30
CA THR A 276 2.57 11.84 -6.06
C THR A 276 1.77 13.13 -6.19
N CYS A 277 1.97 13.90 -7.26
CA CYS A 277 1.27 15.14 -7.50
C CYS A 277 -0.23 14.94 -7.74
N ALA A 278 -0.62 13.91 -8.50
CA ALA A 278 -2.02 13.61 -8.74
C ALA A 278 -2.77 13.23 -7.45
N LEU A 279 -2.19 12.35 -6.64
CA LEU A 279 -2.79 11.98 -5.35
C LEU A 279 -2.81 13.15 -4.37
N ALA A 280 -1.75 14.00 -4.34
CA ALA A 280 -1.72 15.19 -3.50
C ALA A 280 -2.82 16.19 -3.89
N THR A 281 -3.04 16.40 -5.18
CA THR A 281 -4.12 17.27 -5.68
C THR A 281 -5.48 16.77 -5.21
N GLU A 282 -5.80 15.49 -5.39
CA GLU A 282 -7.07 14.92 -4.93
C GLU A 282 -7.23 15.03 -3.39
N MET A 283 -6.17 14.74 -2.62
CA MET A 283 -6.20 14.86 -1.17
C MET A 283 -6.45 16.30 -0.71
N LEU A 284 -5.80 17.26 -1.34
CA LEU A 284 -5.92 18.68 -1.02
C LEU A 284 -7.28 19.24 -1.42
N GLU A 285 -7.79 18.90 -2.60
CA GLU A 285 -9.12 19.33 -3.04
C GLU A 285 -10.23 18.79 -2.13
N LEU A 286 -10.17 17.52 -1.74
CA LEU A 286 -11.11 16.95 -0.76
C LEU A 286 -11.02 17.66 0.60
N ALA A 287 -9.84 18.14 0.98
CA ALA A 287 -9.62 18.89 2.22
C ALA A 287 -9.97 20.38 2.12
N GLY A 288 -10.46 20.85 0.96
CA GLY A 288 -10.89 22.24 0.73
C GLY A 288 -9.78 23.19 0.30
N VAL A 289 -8.62 22.68 -0.11
CA VAL A 289 -7.55 23.45 -0.74
C VAL A 289 -7.75 23.37 -2.25
N HIS A 290 -8.24 24.45 -2.85
CA HIS A 290 -8.58 24.48 -4.28
C HIS A 290 -7.38 24.90 -5.14
N ASP A 291 -7.24 24.27 -6.31
CA ASP A 291 -6.19 24.55 -7.32
C ASP A 291 -4.76 24.58 -6.73
N PRO A 292 -4.33 23.55 -5.96
CA PRO A 292 -3.00 23.56 -5.35
C PRO A 292 -1.90 23.38 -6.40
N ASP A 293 -0.89 24.25 -6.39
CA ASP A 293 0.32 24.06 -7.20
C ASP A 293 1.29 23.12 -6.46
N VAL A 294 1.02 21.81 -6.57
CA VAL A 294 1.81 20.78 -5.88
C VAL A 294 3.23 20.63 -6.45
N HIS A 295 3.44 20.99 -7.70
CA HIS A 295 4.78 21.00 -8.31
C HIS A 295 5.64 22.13 -7.74
N GLU A 296 5.06 23.31 -7.50
CA GLU A 296 5.76 24.39 -6.82
C GLU A 296 6.20 23.97 -5.41
N ALA A 297 5.33 23.27 -4.66
CA ALA A 297 5.65 22.82 -3.31
C ALA A 297 6.79 21.80 -3.22
N LEU A 298 7.03 21.02 -4.27
CA LEU A 298 8.22 20.18 -4.39
C LEU A 298 9.45 21.03 -4.75
N ALA A 299 9.30 22.01 -5.65
CA ALA A 299 10.40 22.82 -6.16
C ALA A 299 10.93 23.85 -5.15
N ASP A 300 10.07 24.43 -4.32
CA ASP A 300 10.44 25.47 -3.34
C ASP A 300 10.96 24.90 -1.99
N GLY A 301 10.90 23.58 -1.80
CA GLY A 301 11.47 22.89 -0.65
C GLY A 301 10.54 22.75 0.57
N ARG A 302 9.31 23.31 0.57
CA ARG A 302 8.40 23.21 1.74
C ARG A 302 7.95 21.78 2.01
N ALA A 303 7.83 20.92 0.98
CA ALA A 303 7.56 19.50 1.14
C ALA A 303 8.74 18.77 1.83
N MET A 304 9.98 19.09 1.43
CA MET A 304 11.19 18.58 2.07
C MET A 304 11.29 19.03 3.54
N ASP A 305 10.95 20.27 3.84
CA ASP A 305 10.95 20.76 5.23
C ASP A 305 9.93 20.00 6.09
N SER A 306 8.74 19.73 5.57
CA SER A 306 7.72 18.92 6.23
C SER A 306 8.18 17.48 6.46
N TRP A 307 8.85 16.87 5.46
CA TRP A 307 9.49 15.55 5.58
C TRP A 307 10.49 15.51 6.73
N LYS A 308 11.45 16.44 6.75
CA LYS A 308 12.48 16.49 7.79
C LYS A 308 11.90 16.67 9.19
N LYS A 309 10.87 17.51 9.33
CA LYS A 309 10.15 17.70 10.59
C LYS A 309 9.42 16.42 11.02
N MET A 310 8.71 15.75 10.11
CA MET A 310 8.02 14.49 10.38
C MET A 310 8.99 13.41 10.86
N ILE A 311 10.11 13.20 10.16
CA ILE A 311 11.10 12.20 10.53
C ILE A 311 11.68 12.48 11.92
N ARG A 312 12.03 13.75 12.24
CA ARG A 312 12.54 14.13 13.57
C ARG A 312 11.47 13.97 14.66
N ALA A 313 10.22 14.31 14.37
CA ALA A 313 9.12 14.16 15.34
C ALA A 313 8.86 12.69 15.72
N GLN A 314 9.21 11.77 14.82
CA GLN A 314 9.15 10.32 15.03
C GLN A 314 10.50 9.71 15.46
N GLY A 315 11.47 10.51 15.92
CA GLY A 315 12.73 10.06 16.48
C GLY A 315 13.86 9.82 15.49
N GLY A 316 13.57 9.90 14.19
CA GLY A 316 14.54 9.63 13.12
C GLY A 316 15.46 10.81 12.83
N ASP A 317 16.61 10.51 12.25
CA ASP A 317 17.53 11.50 11.69
C ASP A 317 17.39 11.54 10.16
N PRO A 318 16.74 12.59 9.59
CA PRO A 318 16.52 12.68 8.15
C PRO A 318 17.79 12.93 7.33
N ASP A 319 18.88 13.31 7.97
CA ASP A 319 20.15 13.63 7.34
C ASP A 319 21.20 12.49 7.54
N ALA A 320 20.84 11.42 8.24
CA ALA A 320 21.70 10.26 8.47
C ALA A 320 21.92 9.45 7.19
N ALA A 321 23.09 8.80 7.10
CA ALA A 321 23.37 7.85 6.03
C ALA A 321 22.40 6.65 6.12
N LEU A 322 21.76 6.32 5.01
CA LEU A 322 20.90 5.15 4.90
C LEU A 322 21.71 3.86 4.77
N PRO A 323 21.20 2.73 5.28
CA PRO A 323 21.84 1.43 5.11
C PRO A 323 22.10 1.09 3.64
N THR A 324 23.24 0.45 3.39
CA THR A 324 23.63 -0.10 2.09
C THR A 324 23.92 -1.58 2.24
N ALA A 325 23.62 -2.36 1.20
CA ALA A 325 23.95 -3.78 1.18
C ALA A 325 25.47 -4.02 1.03
N ARG A 326 25.94 -5.18 1.49
CA ARG A 326 27.36 -5.58 1.44
C ARG A 326 27.79 -6.01 0.04
N HIS A 327 26.87 -6.61 -0.72
CA HIS A 327 27.16 -7.23 -2.01
C HIS A 327 26.24 -6.65 -3.09
N THR A 328 26.78 -6.51 -4.28
CA THR A 328 26.05 -6.06 -5.46
C THR A 328 26.33 -6.98 -6.64
N HIS A 329 25.32 -7.14 -7.50
CA HIS A 329 25.44 -7.86 -8.75
C HIS A 329 24.82 -7.03 -9.87
N GLU A 330 25.60 -6.79 -10.95
CA GLU A 330 25.14 -6.02 -12.10
C GLU A 330 24.57 -6.93 -13.19
N ILE A 331 23.39 -6.57 -13.70
CA ILE A 331 22.79 -7.22 -14.86
C ILE A 331 22.93 -6.27 -16.04
N THR A 332 23.52 -6.77 -17.13
CA THR A 332 23.77 -6.01 -18.35
C THR A 332 22.96 -6.56 -19.53
N ALA A 333 22.69 -5.71 -20.51
CA ALA A 333 22.06 -6.12 -21.76
C ALA A 333 22.92 -7.12 -22.52
N ASP A 334 22.35 -8.25 -22.94
CA ASP A 334 23.01 -9.31 -23.71
C ASP A 334 23.12 -8.97 -25.20
N ARG A 335 22.29 -8.02 -25.67
CA ARG A 335 22.21 -7.55 -27.07
C ARG A 335 21.79 -6.08 -27.14
N ASP A 336 21.94 -5.50 -28.34
CA ASP A 336 21.32 -4.20 -28.66
C ASP A 336 19.81 -4.39 -28.88
N GLY A 337 19.01 -3.36 -28.53
CA GLY A 337 17.57 -3.37 -28.73
C GLY A 337 16.84 -2.36 -27.86
N TYR A 338 15.59 -2.66 -27.55
CA TYR A 338 14.75 -1.89 -26.63
C TYR A 338 14.32 -2.78 -25.46
N LEU A 339 14.24 -2.25 -24.26
CA LEU A 339 13.67 -2.99 -23.14
C LEU A 339 12.14 -3.07 -23.35
N THR A 340 11.67 -4.24 -23.80
CA THR A 340 10.27 -4.45 -24.21
C THR A 340 9.38 -5.02 -23.14
N GLU A 341 9.97 -5.62 -22.09
CA GLU A 341 9.24 -6.14 -20.93
C GLU A 341 10.03 -5.87 -19.66
N MET A 342 9.33 -5.39 -18.65
CA MET A 342 9.85 -5.16 -17.29
C MET A 342 8.71 -5.41 -16.30
N ASP A 343 8.45 -6.68 -16.00
CA ASP A 343 7.31 -7.13 -15.22
C ASP A 343 7.45 -6.78 -13.74
N ALA A 344 6.48 -6.05 -13.19
CA ALA A 344 6.53 -5.60 -11.82
C ALA A 344 6.56 -6.75 -10.81
N LEU A 345 5.80 -7.84 -11.04
CA LEU A 345 5.79 -8.99 -10.14
C LEU A 345 7.14 -9.68 -10.10
N ALA A 346 7.75 -9.90 -11.27
CA ALA A 346 9.06 -10.54 -11.37
C ALA A 346 10.14 -9.75 -10.60
N LEU A 347 10.18 -8.42 -10.79
CA LEU A 347 11.11 -7.56 -10.07
C LEU A 347 10.80 -7.50 -8.57
N GLY A 348 9.52 -7.45 -8.20
CA GLY A 348 9.11 -7.46 -6.79
C GLY A 348 9.51 -8.75 -6.08
N VAL A 349 9.32 -9.92 -6.73
CA VAL A 349 9.75 -11.22 -6.20
C VAL A 349 11.26 -11.31 -6.12
N ALA A 350 11.99 -10.81 -7.13
CA ALA A 350 13.45 -10.75 -7.09
C ALA A 350 13.95 -9.91 -5.91
N SER A 351 13.40 -8.71 -5.71
CA SER A 351 13.73 -7.85 -4.58
C SER A 351 13.44 -8.52 -3.22
N TRP A 352 12.29 -9.20 -3.10
CA TRP A 352 11.99 -10.01 -1.92
C TRP A 352 13.05 -11.09 -1.67
N ARG A 353 13.42 -11.84 -2.70
CA ARG A 353 14.44 -12.91 -2.60
C ARG A 353 15.83 -12.38 -2.25
N LEU A 354 16.16 -11.15 -2.63
CA LEU A 354 17.38 -10.45 -2.20
C LEU A 354 17.40 -10.11 -0.69
N GLY A 355 16.24 -10.14 -0.03
CA GLY A 355 16.10 -9.86 1.40
C GLY A 355 15.39 -8.55 1.72
N ALA A 356 14.90 -7.79 0.72
CA ALA A 356 14.17 -6.56 0.94
C ALA A 356 12.76 -6.77 1.53
N GLY A 357 12.17 -7.96 1.33
CA GLY A 357 10.88 -8.36 1.90
C GLY A 357 11.01 -9.56 2.82
N ARG A 358 9.90 -10.01 3.39
CA ARG A 358 9.84 -11.16 4.29
C ARG A 358 8.86 -12.22 3.79
N ALA A 359 9.16 -13.48 4.08
CA ALA A 359 8.27 -14.61 3.81
C ALA A 359 7.25 -14.80 4.93
N ARG A 360 7.66 -14.56 6.17
CA ARG A 360 6.82 -14.64 7.37
C ARG A 360 6.87 -13.31 8.10
N LYS A 361 5.82 -12.99 8.80
CA LYS A 361 5.67 -11.71 9.52
C LYS A 361 6.82 -11.43 10.50
N GLU A 362 7.39 -12.49 11.08
CA GLU A 362 8.46 -12.43 12.08
C GLU A 362 9.87 -12.37 11.46
N ASP A 363 9.99 -12.63 10.14
CA ASP A 363 11.28 -12.63 9.47
C ASP A 363 11.85 -11.20 9.42
N PRO A 364 13.15 -11.00 9.67
CA PRO A 364 13.80 -9.70 9.48
C PRO A 364 13.95 -9.37 8.00
N VAL A 365 13.96 -8.08 7.67
CA VAL A 365 14.30 -7.59 6.33
C VAL A 365 15.71 -7.01 6.33
N GLN A 366 16.38 -7.09 5.18
CA GLN A 366 17.65 -6.39 4.94
C GLN A 366 17.35 -4.99 4.43
N LEU A 367 17.63 -3.98 5.22
CA LEU A 367 17.22 -2.60 4.91
C LEU A 367 17.93 -2.02 3.68
N GLY A 368 19.16 -2.50 3.37
CA GLY A 368 19.93 -2.09 2.19
C GLY A 368 19.68 -2.94 0.95
N ALA A 369 18.92 -4.04 1.05
CA ALA A 369 18.68 -4.94 -0.07
C ALA A 369 17.62 -4.38 -1.04
N GLY A 370 17.72 -4.79 -2.33
CA GLY A 370 16.77 -4.39 -3.35
C GLY A 370 17.35 -4.36 -4.75
N ILE A 371 16.72 -3.59 -5.62
CA ILE A 371 17.08 -3.45 -7.03
C ILE A 371 17.11 -1.97 -7.41
N GLU A 372 18.19 -1.54 -8.05
CA GLU A 372 18.27 -0.28 -8.79
C GLU A 372 18.07 -0.54 -10.28
N ILE A 373 17.23 0.24 -10.93
CA ILE A 373 16.83 0.14 -12.34
C ILE A 373 17.56 1.25 -13.12
N HIS A 374 18.44 0.89 -14.04
CA HIS A 374 19.23 1.84 -14.84
C HIS A 374 18.67 2.08 -16.24
N ALA A 375 17.82 1.18 -16.73
CA ALA A 375 17.09 1.36 -17.99
C ALA A 375 15.60 1.07 -17.77
N GLY A 376 14.73 1.93 -18.27
CA GLY A 376 13.28 1.78 -18.15
C GLY A 376 12.63 1.08 -19.34
N LEU A 377 11.37 0.70 -19.17
CA LEU A 377 10.58 0.11 -20.25
C LEU A 377 10.55 1.06 -21.47
N GLY A 378 10.82 0.51 -22.65
CA GLY A 378 10.87 1.25 -23.92
C GLY A 378 12.19 1.97 -24.19
N GLU A 379 13.13 2.01 -23.25
CA GLU A 379 14.44 2.60 -23.50
C GLU A 379 15.29 1.75 -24.44
N LYS A 380 16.03 2.43 -25.32
CA LYS A 380 17.01 1.78 -26.20
C LYS A 380 18.25 1.42 -25.38
N VAL A 381 18.70 0.20 -25.51
CA VAL A 381 19.86 -0.33 -24.80
C VAL A 381 20.89 -0.90 -25.78
N THR A 382 22.15 -0.90 -25.38
CA THR A 382 23.25 -1.49 -26.14
C THR A 382 23.84 -2.66 -25.35
N LYS A 383 24.38 -3.64 -26.08
CA LYS A 383 25.04 -4.81 -25.46
C LYS A 383 26.08 -4.37 -24.45
N GLY A 384 26.01 -4.95 -23.24
CA GLY A 384 26.87 -4.62 -22.12
C GLY A 384 26.44 -3.41 -21.29
N GLN A 385 25.40 -2.67 -21.71
CA GLN A 385 24.82 -1.60 -20.92
C GLN A 385 24.18 -2.14 -19.64
N LYS A 386 24.43 -1.51 -18.49
CA LYS A 386 23.84 -1.87 -17.21
C LYS A 386 22.32 -1.64 -17.25
N LEU A 387 21.57 -2.68 -16.92
CA LEU A 387 20.10 -2.64 -16.79
C LEU A 387 19.66 -2.54 -15.33
N PHE A 388 20.26 -3.38 -14.47
CA PHE A 388 19.91 -3.44 -13.05
C PHE A 388 21.15 -3.60 -12.19
N THR A 389 21.09 -3.12 -10.96
CA THR A 389 21.99 -3.51 -9.88
C THR A 389 21.17 -4.16 -8.78
N LEU A 390 21.50 -5.41 -8.45
CA LEU A 390 20.93 -6.15 -7.33
C LEU A 390 21.77 -5.91 -6.08
N HIS A 391 21.11 -5.75 -4.93
CA HIS A 391 21.74 -5.44 -3.65
C HIS A 391 21.29 -6.45 -2.59
N THR A 392 22.24 -7.07 -1.86
CA THR A 392 21.93 -7.98 -0.75
C THR A 392 23.10 -8.04 0.26
N ASP A 393 22.82 -8.44 1.49
CA ASP A 393 23.84 -8.74 2.49
C ASP A 393 24.33 -10.19 2.44
N ASP A 394 23.75 -11.03 1.56
CA ASP A 394 24.01 -12.46 1.46
C ASP A 394 24.10 -12.86 -0.02
N GLU A 395 25.34 -13.13 -0.50
CA GLU A 395 25.59 -13.46 -1.92
C GLU A 395 24.81 -14.70 -2.42
N ASP A 396 24.50 -15.66 -1.55
CA ASP A 396 23.74 -16.87 -1.92
C ASP A 396 22.31 -16.56 -2.35
N ARG A 397 21.83 -15.32 -2.17
CA ARG A 397 20.50 -14.88 -2.59
C ARG A 397 20.43 -14.47 -4.07
N PHE A 398 21.56 -14.19 -4.73
CA PHE A 398 21.55 -13.72 -6.12
C PHE A 398 20.94 -14.73 -7.08
N ASP A 399 21.28 -16.00 -6.99
CA ASP A 399 20.80 -17.03 -7.94
C ASP A 399 19.27 -17.09 -7.96
N ARG A 400 18.63 -17.15 -6.80
CA ARG A 400 17.17 -17.19 -6.68
C ARG A 400 16.50 -15.87 -7.13
N ALA A 401 17.15 -14.74 -6.95
CA ALA A 401 16.66 -13.46 -7.43
C ALA A 401 16.72 -13.38 -8.96
N LEU A 402 17.83 -13.84 -9.56
CA LEU A 402 18.01 -13.92 -11.02
C LEU A 402 16.96 -14.84 -11.67
N GLU A 403 16.72 -16.03 -11.10
CA GLU A 403 15.65 -16.94 -11.56
C GLU A 403 14.28 -16.27 -11.61
N SER A 404 13.98 -15.36 -10.68
CA SER A 404 12.69 -14.65 -10.65
C SER A 404 12.63 -13.53 -11.66
N LEU A 405 13.75 -12.88 -11.91
CA LEU A 405 13.84 -11.68 -12.74
C LEU A 405 13.88 -12.03 -14.23
N GLU A 406 14.55 -13.13 -14.61
CA GLU A 406 14.76 -13.55 -15.99
C GLU A 406 13.48 -13.61 -16.83
N PRO A 407 12.36 -14.23 -16.38
CA PRO A 407 11.15 -14.31 -17.21
C PRO A 407 10.44 -12.97 -17.39
N GLY A 408 10.70 -11.98 -16.54
CA GLY A 408 10.01 -10.68 -16.53
C GLY A 408 10.76 -9.55 -17.22
N VAL A 409 11.94 -9.81 -17.82
CA VAL A 409 12.76 -8.79 -18.49
C VAL A 409 13.12 -9.27 -19.88
N LYS A 410 12.77 -8.47 -20.91
CA LYS A 410 13.06 -8.83 -22.32
C LYS A 410 13.57 -7.63 -23.11
N ILE A 411 14.52 -7.92 -24.01
CA ILE A 411 15.02 -6.98 -25.01
C ILE A 411 14.50 -7.43 -26.39
N GLY A 412 13.80 -6.53 -27.08
CA GLY A 412 13.25 -6.72 -28.43
C GLY A 412 13.85 -5.76 -29.43
N ASP A 413 13.50 -5.98 -30.72
CA ASP A 413 14.02 -5.16 -31.82
C ASP A 413 13.26 -3.83 -32.00
N GLU A 414 12.02 -3.76 -31.49
CA GLU A 414 11.15 -2.59 -31.59
C GLU A 414 10.74 -2.10 -30.20
N ALA A 415 10.64 -0.79 -30.05
CA ALA A 415 10.16 -0.19 -28.81
C ALA A 415 8.68 -0.56 -28.58
N PRO A 416 8.28 -0.91 -27.35
CA PRO A 416 6.88 -1.10 -27.01
C PRO A 416 6.11 0.24 -27.11
N ALA A 417 4.79 0.17 -27.15
CA ALA A 417 3.96 1.37 -27.08
C ALA A 417 4.34 2.20 -25.82
N PRO A 418 4.51 3.52 -25.96
CA PRO A 418 4.89 4.36 -24.84
C PRO A 418 3.80 4.36 -23.76
N ARG A 419 4.20 4.22 -22.51
CA ARG A 419 3.34 4.46 -21.35
C ARG A 419 3.11 5.97 -21.23
N THR A 420 1.88 6.41 -21.44
CA THR A 420 1.55 7.85 -21.46
C THR A 420 1.28 8.42 -20.08
N SER A 421 0.81 7.59 -19.12
CA SER A 421 0.52 7.98 -17.74
C SER A 421 0.55 6.77 -16.82
N ALA A 422 0.89 6.99 -15.55
CA ALA A 422 0.71 6.01 -14.49
C ALA A 422 -0.75 5.92 -14.02
N ILE A 423 -1.60 6.91 -14.36
CA ILE A 423 -3.00 7.00 -13.96
C ILE A 423 -3.87 6.45 -15.09
N LEU A 424 -4.66 5.43 -14.80
CA LEU A 424 -5.52 4.73 -15.76
C LEU A 424 -6.97 5.22 -15.74
N ASP A 425 -7.48 5.58 -14.56
CA ASP A 425 -8.88 6.00 -14.39
C ASP A 425 -9.06 6.73 -13.05
N ARG A 426 -10.18 7.47 -12.93
CA ARG A 426 -10.60 8.17 -11.70
C ARG A 426 -12.06 7.88 -11.40
N ILE A 427 -12.35 7.52 -10.16
CA ILE A 427 -13.68 7.21 -9.66
C ILE A 427 -14.00 8.12 -8.48
N SER A 428 -15.09 8.83 -8.60
CA SER A 428 -15.57 9.74 -7.57
C SER A 428 -17.07 9.58 -7.38
#